data_7c08a3e38d7ba117ac45e209145d9401
#
_entry.id   7c08a3e38d7ba117ac45e209145d9401
#
_cell.length_a   1.000
_cell.length_b   1.000
_cell.length_c   1.000
_cell.angle_alpha   90.00
_cell.angle_beta   90.00
_cell.angle_gamma   90.00
#
_symmetry.space_group_name_H-M   'P 1'
#
loop_
_entity.id
_entity.type
_entity.pdbx_description
1 polymer ?
#
loop_
_entity_poly.entity_id
_entity_poly.type
_entity_poly.pdbx_seq_one_letter_code
_entity_poly.pdbx_strand_id
1 'polypeptide(L)' 'MPTGMIQSKSLSILQDQLTHEFIACKKAERYAESFQDVGLKQLASELANCHRVRYNRLFDYLNSWQ' A
#
# COMPACT_ATOMS: atom_id res chain seq x y z
N MET A 1 6.22 -15.86 17.12
CA MET A 1 4.94 -15.42 16.58
C MET A 1 3.83 -15.78 17.53
N PRO A 2 3.00 -14.88 17.88
CA PRO A 2 1.84 -15.30 18.62
C PRO A 2 1.17 -16.43 17.86
N THR A 3 0.33 -17.10 18.49
CA THR A 3 -0.28 -18.32 18.00
C THR A 3 -0.90 -18.19 16.61
N GLY A 4 -0.68 -17.09 15.96
CA GLY A 4 -1.26 -16.83 14.66
C GLY A 4 -2.67 -16.32 14.72
N MET A 5 -3.15 -16.03 15.89
CA MET A 5 -4.52 -15.57 16.05
C MET A 5 -4.57 -14.06 15.98
N ILE A 6 -5.05 -13.56 14.87
CA ILE A 6 -5.39 -12.15 14.74
C ILE A 6 -6.90 -12.06 14.79
N GLN A 7 -7.43 -11.13 15.55
CA GLN A 7 -8.87 -10.98 15.68
C GLN A 7 -9.48 -10.63 14.33
N SER A 8 -10.68 -11.16 14.06
CA SER A 8 -11.38 -10.94 12.78
C SER A 8 -11.50 -9.46 12.43
N LYS A 9 -11.82 -8.64 13.44
CA LYS A 9 -11.98 -7.21 13.22
C LYS A 9 -10.66 -6.57 12.79
N SER A 10 -9.56 -6.94 13.45
CA SER A 10 -8.24 -6.40 13.11
C SER A 10 -7.81 -6.87 11.73
N LEU A 11 -8.10 -8.12 11.41
CA LEU A 11 -7.79 -8.66 10.09
C LEU A 11 -8.54 -7.89 8.99
N SER A 12 -9.84 -7.64 9.19
CA SER A 12 -10.62 -6.86 8.23
C SER A 12 -10.04 -5.47 8.01
N ILE A 13 -9.66 -4.80 9.09
CA ILE A 13 -9.09 -3.46 9.00
C ILE A 13 -7.79 -3.49 8.21
N LEU A 14 -6.93 -4.47 8.48
CA LEU A 14 -5.65 -4.58 7.78
C LEU A 14 -5.83 -4.93 6.32
N GLN A 15 -6.80 -5.80 6.00
CA GLN A 15 -7.09 -6.15 4.62
C GLN A 15 -7.64 -4.95 3.84
N ASP A 16 -8.51 -4.16 4.48
CA ASP A 16 -9.01 -2.93 3.86
C ASP A 16 -7.89 -1.95 3.60
N GLN A 17 -6.98 -1.81 4.55
CA GLN A 17 -5.84 -0.91 4.39
C GLN A 17 -4.90 -1.40 3.29
N LEU A 18 -4.70 -2.70 3.20
CA LEU A 18 -3.88 -3.29 2.14
C LEU A 18 -4.44 -2.95 0.76
N THR A 19 -5.75 -3.11 0.60
CA THR A 19 -6.45 -2.78 -0.64
C THR A 19 -6.32 -1.29 -0.94
N HIS A 20 -6.48 -0.45 0.07
CA HIS A 20 -6.34 0.99 -0.08
C HIS A 20 -4.95 1.37 -0.59
N GLU A 21 -3.90 0.80 0.00
CA GLU A 21 -2.54 1.12 -0.41
C GLU A 21 -2.26 0.65 -1.84
N PHE A 22 -2.81 -0.50 -2.22
CA PHE A 22 -2.67 -0.98 -3.59
C PHE A 22 -3.30 -0.02 -4.60
N ILE A 23 -4.54 0.39 -4.34
CA ILE A 23 -5.26 1.31 -5.22
C ILE A 23 -4.56 2.66 -5.28
N ALA A 24 -4.12 3.17 -4.13
CA ALA A 24 -3.43 4.45 -4.06
C ALA A 24 -2.11 4.40 -4.86
N CYS A 25 -1.38 3.30 -4.76
CA CYS A 25 -0.16 3.11 -5.53
C CYS A 25 -0.44 3.16 -7.03
N LYS A 26 -1.46 2.43 -7.49
CA LYS A 26 -1.80 2.38 -8.90
C LYS A 26 -2.27 3.72 -9.43
N LYS A 27 -3.04 4.46 -8.64
CA LYS A 27 -3.47 5.81 -9.01
C LYS A 27 -2.27 6.74 -9.14
N ALA A 28 -1.36 6.70 -8.17
CA ALA A 28 -0.19 7.56 -8.20
C ALA A 28 0.69 7.24 -9.41
N GLU A 29 0.83 5.96 -9.76
CA GLU A 29 1.57 5.56 -10.97
C GLU A 29 0.95 6.15 -12.23
N ARG A 30 -0.38 6.13 -12.33
CA ARG A 30 -1.10 6.71 -13.46
C ARG A 30 -0.88 8.22 -13.55
N TYR A 31 -0.94 8.91 -12.42
CA TYR A 31 -0.70 10.35 -12.41
C TYR A 31 0.73 10.67 -12.82
N ALA A 32 1.69 9.87 -12.36
CA ALA A 32 3.07 10.06 -12.76
C ALA A 32 3.24 9.94 -14.28
N GLU A 33 2.46 9.07 -14.92
CA GLU A 33 2.51 8.91 -16.37
C GLU A 33 1.82 10.06 -17.10
N SER A 34 0.74 10.59 -16.52
CA SER A 34 -0.09 11.58 -17.22
C SER A 34 0.32 13.02 -17.00
N PHE A 35 1.00 13.34 -15.90
CA PHE A 35 1.48 14.70 -15.69
C PHE A 35 2.58 15.06 -16.69
N GLN A 36 2.52 16.27 -17.22
CA GLN A 36 3.60 16.79 -18.08
C GLN A 36 4.64 17.55 -17.27
N ASP A 37 4.23 18.16 -16.18
CA ASP A 37 5.13 18.89 -15.30
C ASP A 37 6.06 17.90 -14.59
N VAL A 38 7.38 18.15 -14.72
CA VAL A 38 8.40 17.25 -14.19
C VAL A 38 8.30 17.13 -12.66
N GLY A 39 8.05 18.26 -11.99
CA GLY A 39 7.92 18.26 -10.54
C GLY A 39 6.72 17.41 -10.07
N LEU A 40 5.59 17.53 -10.76
CA LEU A 40 4.41 16.74 -10.43
C LEU A 40 4.61 15.26 -10.74
N LYS A 41 5.27 14.94 -11.85
CA LYS A 41 5.61 13.55 -12.17
C LYS A 41 6.45 12.94 -11.07
N GLN A 42 7.45 13.66 -10.62
CA GLN A 42 8.36 13.17 -9.59
C GLN A 42 7.62 12.97 -8.28
N LEU A 43 6.78 13.92 -7.89
CA LEU A 43 5.99 13.81 -6.66
C LEU A 43 5.06 12.61 -6.73
N ALA A 44 4.37 12.41 -7.85
CA ALA A 44 3.47 11.26 -8.00
C ALA A 44 4.23 9.94 -7.95
N SER A 45 5.44 9.90 -8.53
CA SER A 45 6.29 8.70 -8.46
C SER A 45 6.72 8.40 -7.03
N GLU A 46 7.05 9.43 -6.26
CA GLU A 46 7.41 9.27 -4.86
C GLU A 46 6.23 8.76 -4.03
N LEU A 47 5.03 9.28 -4.30
CA LEU A 47 3.82 8.80 -3.64
C LEU A 47 3.54 7.34 -3.97
N ALA A 48 3.69 6.98 -5.25
CA ALA A 48 3.51 5.60 -5.66
C ALA A 48 4.46 4.68 -4.89
N ASN A 49 5.72 5.07 -4.78
CA ASN A 49 6.70 4.28 -4.04
C ASN A 49 6.35 4.18 -2.56
N CYS A 50 5.90 5.27 -1.96
CA CYS A 50 5.49 5.29 -0.56
C CYS A 50 4.36 4.30 -0.30
N HIS A 51 3.32 4.30 -1.16
CA HIS A 51 2.21 3.38 -1.01
C HIS A 51 2.63 1.93 -1.25
N ARG A 52 3.55 1.70 -2.19
CA ARG A 52 4.09 0.36 -2.43
C ARG A 52 4.83 -0.18 -1.22
N VAL A 53 5.63 0.65 -0.58
CA VAL A 53 6.36 0.25 0.63
C VAL A 53 5.37 -0.09 1.75
N ARG A 54 4.34 0.72 1.92
CA ARG A 54 3.30 0.47 2.93
C ARG A 54 2.56 -0.83 2.64
N TYR A 55 2.21 -1.05 1.37
CA TYR A 55 1.57 -2.29 0.95
C TYR A 55 2.43 -3.49 1.32
N ASN A 56 3.70 -3.44 0.98
CA ASN A 56 4.61 -4.55 1.23
C ASN A 56 4.75 -4.83 2.72
N ARG A 57 4.81 -3.80 3.55
CA ARG A 57 4.92 -3.97 5.00
C ARG A 57 3.67 -4.61 5.59
N LEU A 58 2.50 -4.17 5.14
CA LEU A 58 1.24 -4.76 5.59
C LEU A 58 1.13 -6.22 5.14
N PHE A 59 1.48 -6.48 3.91
CA PHE A 59 1.44 -7.83 3.35
C PHE A 59 2.36 -8.77 4.11
N ASP A 60 3.58 -8.33 4.37
CA ASP A 60 4.55 -9.12 5.13
C ASP A 60 4.06 -9.39 6.55
N TYR A 61 3.49 -8.38 7.18
CA TYR A 61 2.95 -8.53 8.53
C TYR A 61 1.84 -9.58 8.55
N LEU A 62 0.90 -9.50 7.62
CA LEU A 62 -0.19 -10.47 7.54
C LEU A 62 0.32 -11.89 7.27
N ASN A 63 1.33 -12.01 6.41
CA ASN A 63 1.94 -13.30 6.14
C ASN A 63 2.60 -13.91 7.37
N SER A 64 3.12 -13.08 8.26
CA SER A 64 3.80 -13.58 9.44
C SER A 64 2.84 -14.24 10.44
N TRP A 65 1.53 -14.09 10.23
CA TRP A 65 0.51 -14.70 11.09
C TRP A 65 0.08 -16.08 10.62
N GLN A 66 0.64 -16.57 9.54
CA GLN A 66 0.28 -17.90 9.02
C GLN A 66 1.08 -19.02 9.62
#